data_aee8d371f1306924bbcb6695f7ed713c
#
_entry.id   aee8d371f1306924bbcb6695f7ed713c
#
_cell.length_a   1.000
_cell.length_b   1.000
_cell.length_c   1.000
_cell.angle_alpha   90.00
_cell.angle_beta   90.00
_cell.angle_gamma   90.00
#
_symmetry.space_group_name_H-M   'P 1'
#
loop_
_entity.id
_entity.type
_entity.pdbx_description
1 polymer ?
#
loop_
_entity_poly.entity_id
_entity_poly.type
_entity_poly.pdbx_seq_one_letter_code
_entity_poly.pdbx_strand_id
1 'polypeptide(L)'
;HPMKLELTDRNLQRYHLTGTLVVVVGLALALAGSLLWIGLTEYRQITQRFEQAQQKRLHDRLQSEMDAAVGYLDFLQARTGMVLRKALQEKTAMAFQIATAIHQHEHGRHPEAEVKRLILEALRPQRFFDDRGYVFVRDLQGNGLLQPLNPELENTSLWDNHDDKGHFITRGLIAAARSSEAGGFSSYRWYPPDNRLEMSDKLAYVRLFAPYGWAMGTGDYLDLWHAARLKEGIERLRAWKFGDTGRFEVLGLDGQIL
;
A
#
# COMPACT_ATOMS: atom_id res chain seq x y z
N HIS A 1 57.08 84.74 27.31
CA HIS A 1 55.82 85.55 27.18
C HIS A 1 54.68 84.52 26.98
N PRO A 2 53.72 84.52 27.91
CA PRO A 2 52.47 83.75 27.61
C PRO A 2 51.58 84.69 26.79
N MET A 3 51.16 84.16 25.63
CA MET A 3 50.17 84.80 24.74
C MET A 3 48.79 84.76 25.45
N LYS A 4 48.39 85.90 26.01
CA LYS A 4 47.02 86.06 26.51
C LYS A 4 46.08 86.07 25.33
N LEU A 5 45.28 85.03 25.17
CA LEU A 5 44.11 85.09 24.30
C LEU A 5 43.12 86.10 24.91
N GLU A 6 43.01 87.29 24.31
CA GLU A 6 41.92 88.21 24.62
C GLU A 6 40.63 87.65 24.06
N LEU A 7 39.82 87.13 24.95
CA LEU A 7 38.44 86.67 24.65
C LEU A 7 37.58 87.95 24.44
N THR A 8 37.51 88.42 23.20
CA THR A 8 36.58 89.49 22.82
C THR A 8 35.16 88.89 22.78
N ASP A 9 34.16 89.55 23.30
CA ASP A 9 32.74 89.11 23.41
C ASP A 9 32.20 88.50 22.07
N ARG A 10 32.67 88.97 20.97
CA ARG A 10 32.35 88.49 19.61
C ARG A 10 32.90 87.12 19.34
N ASN A 11 34.00 86.70 19.91
CA ASN A 11 34.60 85.41 19.76
C ASN A 11 33.91 84.41 20.71
N LEU A 12 33.52 84.77 21.87
CA LEU A 12 32.75 83.97 22.83
C LEU A 12 31.39 83.55 22.24
N GLN A 13 30.67 84.50 21.63
CA GLN A 13 29.38 84.23 20.96
C GLN A 13 29.55 83.28 19.78
N ARG A 14 30.62 83.37 18.99
CA ARG A 14 30.91 82.46 17.90
C ARG A 14 31.21 81.04 18.39
N TYR A 15 31.97 80.86 19.49
CA TYR A 15 32.27 79.55 20.08
C TYR A 15 31.00 78.94 20.69
N HIS A 16 30.15 79.75 21.33
CA HIS A 16 28.86 79.25 21.82
C HIS A 16 27.92 78.79 20.65
N LEU A 17 27.84 79.59 19.59
CA LEU A 17 27.00 79.27 18.43
C LEU A 17 27.51 77.99 17.68
N THR A 18 28.81 77.88 17.46
CA THR A 18 29.42 76.74 16.83
C THR A 18 29.31 75.48 17.72
N GLY A 19 29.49 75.64 19.05
CA GLY A 19 29.33 74.50 19.96
C GLY A 19 27.89 74.01 20.01
N THR A 20 26.94 74.94 20.08
CA THR A 20 25.49 74.60 20.06
C THR A 20 25.13 73.93 18.71
N LEU A 21 25.62 74.41 17.59
CA LEU A 21 25.38 73.85 16.26
C LEU A 21 25.93 72.41 16.17
N VAL A 22 27.15 72.15 16.66
CA VAL A 22 27.78 70.87 16.68
C VAL A 22 26.97 69.85 17.51
N VAL A 23 26.48 70.28 18.69
CA VAL A 23 25.63 69.44 19.55
C VAL A 23 24.30 69.11 18.87
N VAL A 24 23.64 70.12 18.28
CA VAL A 24 22.36 69.92 17.57
C VAL A 24 22.51 68.99 16.38
N VAL A 25 23.54 69.21 15.57
CA VAL A 25 23.85 68.32 14.41
C VAL A 25 24.21 66.92 14.88
N GLY A 26 25.00 66.80 15.95
CA GLY A 26 25.32 65.49 16.54
C GLY A 26 24.09 64.71 17.05
N LEU A 27 23.17 65.38 17.74
CA LEU A 27 21.90 64.82 18.18
C LEU A 27 21.00 64.38 16.97
N ALA A 28 20.93 65.29 15.97
CA ALA A 28 20.16 64.92 14.74
C ALA A 28 20.70 63.70 14.01
N LEU A 29 22.04 63.62 13.91
CA LEU A 29 22.69 62.41 13.30
C LEU A 29 22.50 61.15 14.17
N ALA A 30 22.56 61.29 15.49
CA ALA A 30 22.31 60.15 16.40
C ALA A 30 20.86 59.68 16.30
N LEU A 31 19.88 60.58 16.22
CA LEU A 31 18.47 60.28 16.01
C LEU A 31 18.25 59.61 14.64
N ALA A 32 18.82 60.16 13.58
CA ALA A 32 18.71 59.60 12.25
C ALA A 32 19.35 58.19 12.17
N GLY A 33 20.52 58.02 12.79
CA GLY A 33 21.20 56.72 12.90
C GLY A 33 20.39 55.70 13.70
N SER A 34 19.77 56.09 14.81
CA SER A 34 18.91 55.21 15.59
C SER A 34 17.65 54.77 14.84
N LEU A 35 17.01 55.71 14.13
CA LEU A 35 15.83 55.39 13.31
C LEU A 35 16.18 54.44 12.13
N LEU A 36 17.32 54.68 11.47
CA LEU A 36 17.83 53.77 10.43
C LEU A 36 18.15 52.40 11.01
N TRP A 37 18.79 52.33 12.18
CA TRP A 37 19.10 51.09 12.85
C TRP A 37 17.82 50.30 13.19
N ILE A 38 16.83 50.94 13.76
CA ILE A 38 15.52 50.33 14.08
C ILE A 38 14.87 49.84 12.79
N GLY A 39 14.79 50.67 11.76
CA GLY A 39 14.20 50.31 10.49
C GLY A 39 14.88 49.08 9.83
N LEU A 40 16.22 49.03 9.84
CA LEU A 40 16.98 47.93 9.31
C LEU A 40 16.79 46.63 10.12
N THR A 41 16.70 46.74 11.44
CA THR A 41 16.46 45.57 12.32
C THR A 41 15.04 45.03 12.13
N GLU A 42 14.04 45.88 12.06
CA GLU A 42 12.66 45.49 11.76
C GLU A 42 12.53 44.85 10.37
N TYR A 43 13.12 45.46 9.34
CA TYR A 43 13.12 44.90 8.00
C TYR A 43 13.74 43.52 7.95
N ARG A 44 14.90 43.31 8.59
CA ARG A 44 15.55 42.01 8.69
C ARG A 44 14.65 40.99 9.41
N GLN A 45 14.02 41.36 10.49
CA GLN A 45 13.11 40.46 11.23
C GLN A 45 11.88 40.08 10.39
N ILE A 46 11.30 41.05 9.67
CA ILE A 46 10.14 40.78 8.79
C ILE A 46 10.53 39.81 7.67
N THR A 47 11.67 40.04 7.03
CA THR A 47 12.18 39.15 5.94
C THR A 47 12.42 37.77 6.47
N GLN A 48 13.09 37.61 7.62
CA GLN A 48 13.35 36.32 8.24
C GLN A 48 12.06 35.58 8.61
N ARG A 49 11.08 36.28 9.19
CA ARG A 49 9.77 35.73 9.53
C ARG A 49 9.01 35.27 8.27
N PHE A 50 9.10 36.04 7.19
CA PHE A 50 8.47 35.71 5.93
C PHE A 50 9.09 34.45 5.29
N GLU A 51 10.44 34.38 5.27
CA GLU A 51 11.16 33.19 4.79
C GLU A 51 10.83 31.92 5.61
N GLN A 52 10.86 32.09 6.96
CA GLN A 52 10.49 30.99 7.85
C GLN A 52 9.03 30.54 7.66
N ALA A 53 8.11 31.49 7.48
CA ALA A 53 6.71 31.19 7.23
C ALA A 53 6.49 30.51 5.87
N GLN A 54 7.26 30.86 4.84
CA GLN A 54 7.22 30.19 3.55
C GLN A 54 7.81 28.77 3.62
N GLN A 55 8.97 28.62 4.25
CA GLN A 55 9.59 27.31 4.47
C GLN A 55 8.67 26.38 5.27
N LYS A 56 8.05 26.90 6.33
CA LYS A 56 7.09 26.14 7.12
C LYS A 56 5.88 25.71 6.28
N ARG A 57 5.29 26.62 5.52
CA ARG A 57 4.15 26.27 4.63
C ARG A 57 4.52 25.20 3.58
N LEU A 58 5.73 25.31 3.01
CA LEU A 58 6.22 24.32 2.06
C LEU A 58 6.40 22.96 2.75
N HIS A 59 7.03 22.96 3.93
CA HIS A 59 7.23 21.74 4.72
C HIS A 59 5.90 21.10 5.10
N ASP A 60 4.96 21.86 5.66
CA ASP A 60 3.64 21.37 6.06
C ASP A 60 2.86 20.80 4.86
N ARG A 61 2.98 21.43 3.68
CA ARG A 61 2.39 20.93 2.45
C ARG A 61 3.03 19.63 1.99
N LEU A 62 4.37 19.54 1.94
CA LEU A 62 5.08 18.33 1.57
C LEU A 62 4.76 17.18 2.53
N GLN A 63 4.70 17.46 3.83
CA GLN A 63 4.30 16.49 4.83
C GLN A 63 2.88 15.95 4.56
N SER A 64 1.92 16.85 4.33
CA SER A 64 0.53 16.49 4.03
C SER A 64 0.39 15.63 2.76
N GLU A 65 1.13 15.96 1.69
CA GLU A 65 1.14 15.16 0.45
C GLU A 65 1.78 13.78 0.68
N MET A 66 2.86 13.73 1.48
CA MET A 66 3.50 12.47 1.85
C MET A 66 2.57 11.59 2.69
N ASP A 67 1.91 12.15 3.71
CA ASP A 67 0.95 11.43 4.55
C ASP A 67 -0.23 10.91 3.73
N ALA A 68 -0.70 11.67 2.75
CA ALA A 68 -1.74 11.24 1.82
C ALA A 68 -1.27 10.08 0.93
N ALA A 69 -0.03 10.14 0.43
CA ALA A 69 0.55 9.06 -0.39
C ALA A 69 0.73 7.76 0.41
N VAL A 70 1.27 7.85 1.62
CA VAL A 70 1.43 6.70 2.53
C VAL A 70 0.05 6.12 2.88
N GLY A 71 -0.89 6.98 3.30
CA GLY A 71 -2.25 6.55 3.62
C GLY A 71 -2.97 5.86 2.45
N TYR A 72 -2.70 6.30 1.21
CA TYR A 72 -3.22 5.64 0.02
C TYR A 72 -2.63 4.23 -0.17
N LEU A 73 -1.32 4.05 0.00
CA LEU A 73 -0.69 2.73 -0.08
C LEU A 73 -1.18 1.78 1.03
N ASP A 74 -1.29 2.28 2.25
CA ASP A 74 -1.84 1.52 3.39
C ASP A 74 -3.29 1.09 3.13
N PHE A 75 -4.11 1.98 2.58
CA PHE A 75 -5.48 1.66 2.18
C PHE A 75 -5.53 0.56 1.11
N LEU A 76 -4.68 0.62 0.09
CA LEU A 76 -4.58 -0.43 -0.94
C LEU A 76 -4.21 -1.77 -0.32
N GLN A 77 -3.22 -1.78 0.56
CA GLN A 77 -2.75 -2.98 1.24
C GLN A 77 -3.84 -3.60 2.13
N ALA A 78 -4.47 -2.80 2.98
CA ALA A 78 -5.55 -3.25 3.86
C ALA A 78 -6.74 -3.83 3.09
N ARG A 79 -7.06 -3.25 1.93
CA ARG A 79 -8.18 -3.69 1.10
C ARG A 79 -7.90 -4.95 0.29
N THR A 80 -6.63 -5.25 0.00
CA THR A 80 -6.24 -6.38 -0.87
C THR A 80 -6.80 -7.71 -0.37
N GLY A 81 -6.71 -7.98 0.92
CA GLY A 81 -7.24 -9.22 1.51
C GLY A 81 -8.76 -9.38 1.33
N MET A 82 -9.53 -8.29 1.42
CA MET A 82 -10.99 -8.34 1.18
C MET A 82 -11.32 -8.60 -0.29
N VAL A 83 -10.59 -7.96 -1.21
CA VAL A 83 -10.78 -8.14 -2.66
C VAL A 83 -10.45 -9.58 -3.06
N LEU A 84 -9.34 -10.15 -2.56
CA LEU A 84 -8.98 -11.54 -2.80
C LEU A 84 -10.06 -12.49 -2.25
N ARG A 85 -10.53 -12.30 -1.01
CA ARG A 85 -11.60 -13.13 -0.42
C ARG A 85 -12.85 -13.13 -1.29
N LYS A 86 -13.30 -11.96 -1.73
CA LYS A 86 -14.48 -11.83 -2.60
C LYS A 86 -14.26 -12.53 -3.94
N ALA A 87 -13.11 -12.33 -4.58
CA ALA A 87 -12.78 -12.98 -5.84
C ALA A 87 -12.75 -14.52 -5.71
N LEU A 88 -12.19 -15.06 -4.63
CA LEU A 88 -12.20 -16.51 -4.36
C LEU A 88 -13.62 -17.06 -4.18
N GLN A 89 -14.47 -16.33 -3.44
CA GLN A 89 -15.88 -16.71 -3.29
C GLN A 89 -16.62 -16.75 -4.63
N GLU A 90 -16.47 -15.72 -5.47
CA GLU A 90 -17.09 -15.61 -6.78
C GLU A 90 -16.63 -16.75 -7.71
N LYS A 91 -15.31 -17.04 -7.77
CA LYS A 91 -14.77 -18.11 -8.62
C LYS A 91 -15.17 -19.50 -8.13
N THR A 92 -15.19 -19.72 -6.82
CA THR A 92 -15.71 -20.97 -6.26
C THR A 92 -17.20 -21.14 -6.52
N ALA A 93 -18.00 -20.06 -6.43
CA ALA A 93 -19.43 -20.09 -6.75
C ALA A 93 -19.68 -20.46 -8.22
N MET A 94 -18.89 -19.94 -9.17
CA MET A 94 -18.96 -20.31 -10.59
C MET A 94 -18.69 -21.80 -10.78
N ALA A 95 -17.61 -22.32 -10.18
CA ALA A 95 -17.29 -23.76 -10.26
C ALA A 95 -18.41 -24.62 -9.66
N PHE A 96 -18.97 -24.19 -8.54
CA PHE A 96 -20.09 -24.86 -7.89
C PHE A 96 -21.35 -24.86 -8.74
N GLN A 97 -21.66 -23.77 -9.43
CA GLN A 97 -22.79 -23.68 -10.38
C GLN A 97 -22.61 -24.64 -11.54
N ILE A 98 -21.41 -24.74 -12.14
CA ILE A 98 -21.10 -25.70 -13.21
C ILE A 98 -21.35 -27.13 -12.72
N ALA A 99 -20.79 -27.51 -11.56
CA ALA A 99 -20.96 -28.84 -10.98
C ALA A 99 -22.43 -29.16 -10.70
N THR A 100 -23.18 -28.18 -10.16
CA THR A 100 -24.61 -28.33 -9.86
C THR A 100 -25.42 -28.50 -11.12
N ALA A 101 -25.18 -27.71 -12.14
CA ALA A 101 -25.89 -27.80 -13.43
C ALA A 101 -25.69 -29.17 -14.09
N ILE A 102 -24.45 -29.66 -14.15
CA ILE A 102 -24.14 -31.00 -14.72
C ILE A 102 -24.80 -32.07 -13.85
N HIS A 103 -24.68 -32.03 -12.54
CA HIS A 103 -25.31 -32.99 -11.65
C HIS A 103 -26.83 -33.03 -11.87
N GLN A 104 -27.51 -31.89 -11.86
CA GLN A 104 -28.96 -31.82 -12.04
C GLN A 104 -29.43 -32.35 -13.42
N HIS A 105 -28.64 -32.10 -14.46
CA HIS A 105 -28.99 -32.51 -15.81
C HIS A 105 -28.73 -34.01 -16.07
N GLU A 106 -27.61 -34.56 -15.54
CA GLU A 106 -27.11 -35.87 -15.90
C GLU A 106 -27.43 -36.95 -14.84
N HIS A 107 -27.71 -36.55 -13.59
CA HIS A 107 -28.06 -37.50 -12.52
C HIS A 107 -29.33 -38.30 -12.89
N GLY A 108 -29.26 -39.59 -12.76
CA GLY A 108 -30.34 -40.51 -13.16
C GLY A 108 -30.43 -40.81 -14.65
N ARG A 109 -29.67 -40.11 -15.51
CA ARG A 109 -29.55 -40.40 -16.97
C ARG A 109 -28.28 -41.23 -17.27
N HIS A 110 -27.25 -40.99 -16.49
CA HIS A 110 -25.96 -41.66 -16.60
C HIS A 110 -25.54 -42.26 -15.26
N PRO A 111 -24.64 -43.29 -15.30
CA PRO A 111 -24.04 -43.84 -14.09
C PRO A 111 -23.34 -42.73 -13.28
N GLU A 112 -23.37 -42.83 -11.95
CA GLU A 112 -22.79 -41.80 -11.05
C GLU A 112 -21.32 -41.55 -11.35
N ALA A 113 -20.54 -42.60 -11.67
CA ALA A 113 -19.12 -42.45 -12.04
C ALA A 113 -18.92 -41.58 -13.28
N GLU A 114 -19.81 -41.66 -14.25
CA GLU A 114 -19.78 -40.85 -15.47
C GLU A 114 -20.14 -39.42 -15.17
N VAL A 115 -21.17 -39.15 -14.36
CA VAL A 115 -21.55 -37.79 -13.96
C VAL A 115 -20.41 -37.13 -13.17
N LYS A 116 -19.77 -37.84 -12.24
CA LYS A 116 -18.57 -37.38 -11.54
C LYS A 116 -17.45 -37.02 -12.50
N ARG A 117 -17.17 -37.86 -13.48
CA ARG A 117 -16.15 -37.61 -14.51
C ARG A 117 -16.48 -36.35 -15.32
N LEU A 118 -17.72 -36.16 -15.77
CA LEU A 118 -18.15 -35.01 -16.55
C LEU A 118 -17.95 -33.69 -15.76
N ILE A 119 -18.28 -33.70 -14.47
CA ILE A 119 -18.05 -32.51 -13.59
C ILE A 119 -16.55 -32.20 -13.50
N LEU A 120 -15.71 -33.18 -13.19
CA LEU A 120 -14.27 -32.95 -13.04
C LEU A 120 -13.64 -32.45 -14.35
N GLU A 121 -14.04 -33.02 -15.50
CA GLU A 121 -13.55 -32.59 -16.82
C GLU A 121 -14.02 -31.17 -17.19
N ALA A 122 -15.23 -30.78 -16.84
CA ALA A 122 -15.72 -29.41 -17.06
C ALA A 122 -15.01 -28.37 -16.18
N LEU A 123 -14.54 -28.77 -14.99
CA LEU A 123 -13.82 -27.89 -14.06
C LEU A 123 -12.32 -27.84 -14.37
N ARG A 124 -11.75 -28.86 -14.99
CA ARG A 124 -10.31 -28.99 -15.28
C ARG A 124 -9.70 -27.81 -16.05
N PRO A 125 -10.32 -27.24 -17.10
CA PRO A 125 -9.76 -26.12 -17.85
C PRO A 125 -9.93 -24.75 -17.17
N GLN A 126 -10.69 -24.69 -16.08
CA GLN A 126 -10.97 -23.41 -15.43
C GLN A 126 -9.69 -22.80 -14.84
N ARG A 127 -9.36 -21.57 -15.28
CA ARG A 127 -8.21 -20.80 -14.79
C ARG A 127 -8.67 -19.41 -14.37
N PHE A 128 -8.03 -18.87 -13.33
CA PHE A 128 -8.31 -17.58 -12.75
C PHE A 128 -7.00 -16.88 -12.39
N PHE A 129 -7.02 -15.56 -12.18
CA PHE A 129 -5.90 -14.82 -11.61
C PHE A 129 -4.60 -15.01 -12.42
N ASP A 130 -4.63 -14.69 -13.70
CA ASP A 130 -3.51 -14.85 -14.63
C ASP A 130 -2.97 -16.30 -14.64
N ASP A 131 -3.88 -17.26 -14.76
CA ASP A 131 -3.66 -18.70 -14.79
C ASP A 131 -3.08 -19.35 -13.51
N ARG A 132 -2.88 -18.57 -12.43
CA ARG A 132 -2.40 -19.09 -11.14
C ARG A 132 -3.48 -19.83 -10.35
N GLY A 133 -4.72 -19.36 -10.42
CA GLY A 133 -5.88 -19.96 -9.78
C GLY A 133 -6.50 -21.05 -10.63
N TYR A 134 -6.91 -22.13 -9.99
CA TYR A 134 -7.58 -23.29 -10.60
C TYR A 134 -8.57 -23.88 -9.62
N VAL A 135 -9.53 -24.63 -10.12
CA VAL A 135 -10.44 -25.40 -9.27
C VAL A 135 -9.75 -26.70 -8.83
N PHE A 136 -9.75 -26.93 -7.53
CA PHE A 136 -9.35 -28.21 -6.96
C PHE A 136 -10.55 -28.91 -6.30
N VAL A 137 -10.53 -30.24 -6.31
CA VAL A 137 -11.56 -31.08 -5.67
C VAL A 137 -10.91 -32.17 -4.82
N ARG A 138 -11.42 -32.35 -3.61
CA ARG A 138 -11.04 -33.38 -2.66
C ARG A 138 -12.29 -34.14 -2.22
N ASP A 139 -12.22 -35.44 -1.99
CA ASP A 139 -13.26 -36.13 -1.23
C ASP A 139 -13.07 -35.86 0.28
N LEU A 140 -14.06 -36.35 1.07
CA LEU A 140 -14.00 -36.16 2.54
C LEU A 140 -13.03 -37.14 3.22
N GLN A 141 -12.48 -38.10 2.50
CA GLN A 141 -11.40 -39.00 2.93
C GLN A 141 -10.02 -38.40 2.65
N GLY A 142 -9.98 -37.29 1.93
CA GLY A 142 -8.75 -36.55 1.64
C GLY A 142 -8.07 -36.98 0.35
N ASN A 143 -8.74 -37.73 -0.51
CA ASN A 143 -8.19 -38.09 -1.82
C ASN A 143 -8.28 -36.89 -2.78
N GLY A 144 -7.25 -36.67 -3.58
CA GLY A 144 -7.23 -35.70 -4.65
C GLY A 144 -8.07 -36.18 -5.83
N LEU A 145 -9.16 -35.47 -6.18
CA LEU A 145 -9.99 -35.81 -7.32
C LEU A 145 -9.72 -34.93 -8.54
N LEU A 146 -9.36 -33.68 -8.30
CA LEU A 146 -8.97 -32.74 -9.34
C LEU A 146 -7.86 -31.79 -8.80
N GLN A 147 -6.73 -31.77 -9.51
CA GLN A 147 -5.57 -30.95 -9.22
C GLN A 147 -4.86 -30.55 -10.53
N PRO A 148 -5.42 -29.66 -11.34
CA PRO A 148 -5.01 -29.46 -12.74
C PRO A 148 -3.55 -29.06 -12.95
N LEU A 149 -2.92 -28.38 -11.97
CA LEU A 149 -1.50 -27.99 -12.06
C LEU A 149 -0.54 -29.05 -11.50
N ASN A 150 -1.07 -30.07 -10.79
CA ASN A 150 -0.31 -31.20 -10.24
C ASN A 150 -1.09 -32.47 -10.41
N PRO A 151 -1.30 -32.94 -11.65
CA PRO A 151 -2.14 -34.14 -11.93
C PRO A 151 -1.64 -35.42 -11.25
N GLU A 152 -0.36 -35.48 -10.90
CA GLU A 152 0.26 -36.60 -10.15
C GLU A 152 -0.32 -36.76 -8.73
N LEU A 153 -0.99 -35.73 -8.21
CA LEU A 153 -1.67 -35.80 -6.92
C LEU A 153 -3.13 -36.27 -7.03
N GLU A 154 -3.64 -36.42 -8.24
CA GLU A 154 -4.98 -36.96 -8.46
C GLU A 154 -5.02 -38.46 -8.19
N ASN A 155 -6.13 -38.93 -7.62
CA ASN A 155 -6.33 -40.31 -7.18
C ASN A 155 -5.32 -40.78 -6.11
N THR A 156 -4.67 -39.88 -5.41
CA THR A 156 -3.78 -40.17 -4.27
C THR A 156 -4.37 -39.65 -2.98
N SER A 157 -4.02 -40.26 -1.84
CA SER A 157 -4.39 -39.74 -0.54
C SER A 157 -3.52 -38.50 -0.19
N LEU A 158 -4.15 -37.38 0.07
CA LEU A 158 -3.52 -36.16 0.50
C LEU A 158 -3.89 -35.82 1.95
N TRP A 159 -4.37 -36.81 2.72
CA TRP A 159 -4.83 -36.61 4.10
C TRP A 159 -3.73 -36.08 5.01
N ASP A 160 -2.51 -36.60 4.85
CA ASP A 160 -1.33 -36.21 5.65
C ASP A 160 -0.43 -35.20 4.95
N ASN A 161 -0.90 -34.63 3.81
CA ASN A 161 -0.17 -33.57 3.13
C ASN A 161 -0.14 -32.30 3.98
N HIS A 162 1.04 -31.80 4.26
CA HIS A 162 1.27 -30.59 5.05
C HIS A 162 2.19 -29.61 4.31
N ASP A 163 2.10 -28.35 4.68
CA ASP A 163 3.00 -27.31 4.20
C ASP A 163 4.36 -27.34 4.96
N ASP A 164 5.26 -26.45 4.56
CA ASP A 164 6.60 -26.30 5.17
C ASP A 164 6.57 -25.77 6.63
N LYS A 165 5.39 -25.33 7.11
CA LYS A 165 5.13 -24.95 8.52
C LYS A 165 4.39 -26.03 9.31
N GLY A 166 4.10 -27.18 8.67
CA GLY A 166 3.44 -28.33 9.30
C GLY A 166 1.91 -28.24 9.36
N HIS A 167 1.25 -27.31 8.65
CA HIS A 167 -0.20 -27.25 8.59
C HIS A 167 -0.74 -28.32 7.63
N PHE A 168 -1.66 -29.16 8.08
CA PHE A 168 -2.33 -30.16 7.25
C PHE A 168 -3.28 -29.51 6.25
N ILE A 169 -2.87 -29.42 5.00
CA ILE A 169 -3.56 -28.68 3.94
C ILE A 169 -4.95 -29.24 3.70
N THR A 170 -5.05 -30.54 3.35
CA THR A 170 -6.31 -31.18 2.99
C THR A 170 -7.29 -31.21 4.14
N ARG A 171 -6.84 -31.46 5.36
CA ARG A 171 -7.68 -31.41 6.56
C ARG A 171 -8.26 -30.01 6.78
N GLY A 172 -7.44 -28.98 6.59
CA GLY A 172 -7.88 -27.57 6.67
C GLY A 172 -8.93 -27.20 5.61
N LEU A 173 -8.73 -27.68 4.36
CA LEU A 173 -9.69 -27.46 3.26
C LEU A 173 -11.04 -28.15 3.54
N ILE A 174 -11.03 -29.40 4.02
CA ILE A 174 -12.25 -30.13 4.37
C ILE A 174 -12.97 -29.48 5.55
N ALA A 175 -12.22 -29.04 6.57
CA ALA A 175 -12.79 -28.32 7.73
C ALA A 175 -13.44 -26.99 7.28
N ALA A 176 -12.78 -26.24 6.40
CA ALA A 176 -13.31 -25.00 5.82
C ALA A 176 -14.60 -25.28 5.01
N ALA A 177 -14.62 -26.33 4.18
CA ALA A 177 -15.80 -26.69 3.39
C ALA A 177 -17.02 -27.02 4.27
N ARG A 178 -16.79 -27.55 5.47
CA ARG A 178 -17.84 -27.94 6.43
C ARG A 178 -18.20 -26.84 7.43
N SER A 179 -17.49 -25.71 7.45
CA SER A 179 -17.66 -24.66 8.47
C SER A 179 -19.01 -23.97 8.37
N SER A 180 -19.61 -23.90 7.19
CA SER A 180 -20.96 -23.38 6.95
C SER A 180 -21.51 -23.93 5.62
N GLU A 181 -22.82 -23.75 5.38
CA GLU A 181 -23.45 -24.09 4.09
C GLU A 181 -22.85 -23.26 2.92
N ALA A 182 -22.44 -22.04 3.20
CA ALA A 182 -21.78 -21.17 2.21
C ALA A 182 -20.35 -21.60 1.92
N GLY A 183 -19.71 -22.41 2.78
CA GLY A 183 -18.30 -22.77 2.74
C GLY A 183 -17.44 -21.93 3.67
N GLY A 184 -16.11 -22.02 3.54
CA GLY A 184 -15.16 -21.34 4.39
C GLY A 184 -13.83 -21.08 3.74
N PHE A 185 -12.99 -20.29 4.44
CA PHE A 185 -11.63 -20.00 4.03
C PHE A 185 -10.63 -20.91 4.74
N SER A 186 -9.59 -21.31 4.00
CA SER A 186 -8.42 -22.02 4.53
C SER A 186 -7.15 -21.31 4.09
N SER A 187 -6.23 -21.08 5.02
CA SER A 187 -4.90 -20.52 4.74
C SER A 187 -3.85 -21.59 4.96
N TYR A 188 -2.94 -21.74 4.01
CA TYR A 188 -1.83 -22.70 4.01
C TYR A 188 -0.76 -22.22 3.05
N ARG A 189 0.40 -22.86 3.03
CA ARG A 189 1.44 -22.58 2.05
C ARG A 189 1.45 -23.63 0.95
N TRP A 190 1.70 -23.17 -0.28
CA TRP A 190 1.74 -24.03 -1.46
C TRP A 190 2.70 -23.47 -2.51
N TYR A 191 3.15 -24.29 -3.41
CA TYR A 191 4.05 -23.89 -4.49
C TYR A 191 3.32 -23.03 -5.52
N PRO A 192 3.78 -21.80 -5.79
CA PRO A 192 3.29 -21.01 -6.92
C PRO A 192 3.61 -21.71 -8.24
N PRO A 193 2.80 -21.49 -9.31
CA PRO A 193 3.04 -22.13 -10.60
C PRO A 193 4.40 -21.84 -11.22
N ASP A 194 4.95 -20.66 -10.96
CA ASP A 194 6.23 -20.14 -11.44
C ASP A 194 7.42 -20.45 -10.51
N ASN A 195 7.15 -20.89 -9.28
CA ASN A 195 8.18 -21.27 -8.32
C ASN A 195 7.80 -22.58 -7.58
N ARG A 196 8.33 -23.71 -8.06
CA ARG A 196 8.10 -25.01 -7.42
C ARG A 196 9.12 -25.36 -6.33
N LEU A 197 10.04 -24.45 -6.01
CA LEU A 197 11.09 -24.71 -5.01
C LEU A 197 10.73 -24.15 -3.64
N GLU A 198 9.89 -23.11 -3.60
CA GLU A 198 9.53 -22.44 -2.38
C GLU A 198 8.02 -22.27 -2.26
N MET A 199 7.46 -22.55 -1.08
CA MET A 199 6.05 -22.36 -0.81
C MET A 199 5.77 -20.90 -0.44
N SER A 200 4.64 -20.37 -0.93
CA SER A 200 4.11 -19.06 -0.59
C SER A 200 2.74 -19.16 0.09
N ASP A 201 2.37 -18.12 0.84
CA ASP A 201 1.11 -18.08 1.56
C ASP A 201 -0.08 -18.04 0.59
N LYS A 202 -0.92 -19.06 0.65
CA LYS A 202 -2.10 -19.26 -0.21
C LYS A 202 -3.36 -19.19 0.63
N LEU A 203 -4.32 -18.37 0.17
CA LEU A 203 -5.68 -18.35 0.69
C LEU A 203 -6.59 -19.09 -0.26
N ALA A 204 -7.39 -20.00 0.26
CA ALA A 204 -8.41 -20.72 -0.51
C ALA A 204 -9.80 -20.50 0.07
N TYR A 205 -10.81 -20.53 -0.80
CA TYR A 205 -12.22 -20.61 -0.40
C TYR A 205 -12.79 -21.92 -0.90
N VAL A 206 -13.46 -22.66 -0.03
CA VAL A 206 -13.91 -24.04 -0.27
C VAL A 206 -15.36 -24.20 0.14
N ARG A 207 -16.12 -24.93 -0.69
CA ARG A 207 -17.52 -25.30 -0.40
C ARG A 207 -17.68 -26.82 -0.46
N LEU A 208 -18.62 -27.33 0.30
CA LEU A 208 -19.03 -28.73 0.27
C LEU A 208 -20.07 -28.96 -0.85
N PHE A 209 -19.70 -29.74 -1.86
CA PHE A 209 -20.65 -30.25 -2.85
C PHE A 209 -21.27 -31.54 -2.31
N ALA A 210 -22.40 -31.37 -1.61
CA ALA A 210 -23.06 -32.41 -0.83
C ALA A 210 -23.41 -33.69 -1.63
N PRO A 211 -23.85 -33.62 -2.93
CA PRO A 211 -24.23 -34.81 -3.69
C PRO A 211 -23.17 -35.89 -3.70
N TYR A 212 -21.88 -35.51 -3.69
CA TYR A 212 -20.77 -36.48 -3.77
C TYR A 212 -19.81 -36.39 -2.59
N GLY A 213 -20.10 -35.55 -1.60
CA GLY A 213 -19.19 -35.31 -0.48
C GLY A 213 -17.83 -34.73 -0.92
N TRP A 214 -17.85 -33.75 -1.82
CA TRP A 214 -16.65 -33.14 -2.33
C TRP A 214 -16.37 -31.77 -1.72
N ALA A 215 -15.18 -31.58 -1.20
CA ALA A 215 -14.63 -30.25 -0.90
C ALA A 215 -14.07 -29.64 -2.19
N MET A 216 -14.75 -28.63 -2.71
CA MET A 216 -14.43 -27.97 -3.98
C MET A 216 -14.11 -26.51 -3.76
N GLY A 217 -13.01 -26.03 -4.33
CA GLY A 217 -12.63 -24.64 -4.16
C GLY A 217 -11.56 -24.15 -5.11
N THR A 218 -11.18 -22.91 -4.92
CA THR A 218 -10.02 -22.27 -5.58
C THR A 218 -9.23 -21.47 -4.57
N GLY A 219 -8.00 -21.10 -4.91
CA GLY A 219 -7.13 -20.31 -4.07
C GLY A 219 -6.10 -19.53 -4.87
N ASP A 220 -5.58 -18.45 -4.28
CA ASP A 220 -4.48 -17.68 -4.85
C ASP A 220 -3.56 -17.15 -3.75
N TYR A 221 -2.44 -16.55 -4.14
CA TYR A 221 -1.34 -16.15 -3.28
C TYR A 221 -1.47 -14.69 -2.88
N LEU A 222 -1.53 -14.44 -1.57
CA LEU A 222 -1.80 -13.11 -1.03
C LEU A 222 -0.66 -12.12 -1.33
N ASP A 223 0.58 -12.58 -1.28
CA ASP A 223 1.79 -11.82 -1.60
C ASP A 223 1.80 -11.32 -3.04
N LEU A 224 1.37 -12.14 -4.01
CA LEU A 224 1.25 -11.73 -5.41
C LEU A 224 0.17 -10.65 -5.61
N TRP A 225 -0.93 -10.74 -4.86
CA TRP A 225 -1.95 -9.69 -4.87
C TRP A 225 -1.44 -8.39 -4.25
N HIS A 226 -0.69 -8.47 -3.15
CA HIS A 226 -0.05 -7.29 -2.54
C HIS A 226 0.94 -6.66 -3.50
N ALA A 227 1.83 -7.45 -4.13
CA ALA A 227 2.80 -6.96 -5.09
C ALA A 227 2.14 -6.27 -6.30
N ALA A 228 1.10 -6.87 -6.87
CA ALA A 228 0.36 -6.28 -7.99
C ALA A 228 -0.32 -4.96 -7.60
N ARG A 229 -0.94 -4.88 -6.41
CA ARG A 229 -1.57 -3.67 -5.91
C ARG A 229 -0.57 -2.58 -5.56
N LEU A 230 0.55 -2.96 -4.97
CA LEU A 230 1.63 -2.01 -4.68
C LEU A 230 2.18 -1.39 -5.97
N LYS A 231 2.42 -2.21 -7.00
CA LYS A 231 2.85 -1.73 -8.32
C LYS A 231 1.85 -0.74 -8.91
N GLU A 232 0.55 -1.07 -8.93
CA GLU A 232 -0.51 -0.15 -9.36
C GLU A 232 -0.51 1.16 -8.54
N GLY A 233 -0.33 1.05 -7.22
CA GLY A 233 -0.25 2.19 -6.32
C GLY A 233 0.94 3.11 -6.64
N ILE A 234 2.12 2.54 -6.86
CA ILE A 234 3.33 3.27 -7.23
C ILE A 234 3.15 4.00 -8.58
N GLU A 235 2.57 3.33 -9.58
CA GLU A 235 2.29 3.96 -10.88
C GLU A 235 1.34 5.16 -10.75
N ARG A 236 0.32 5.05 -9.90
CA ARG A 236 -0.59 6.17 -9.60
C ARG A 236 0.11 7.30 -8.84
N LEU A 237 0.97 7.00 -7.87
CA LEU A 237 1.76 8.01 -7.16
C LEU A 237 2.71 8.74 -8.11
N ARG A 238 3.34 8.06 -9.06
CA ARG A 238 4.17 8.69 -10.11
C ARG A 238 3.38 9.67 -10.98
N ALA A 239 2.12 9.35 -11.26
CA ALA A 239 1.22 10.22 -12.03
C ALA A 239 0.64 11.37 -11.20
N TRP A 240 0.71 11.28 -9.87
CA TRP A 240 0.19 12.29 -8.97
C TRP A 240 1.09 13.51 -8.92
N LYS A 241 0.55 14.65 -9.33
CA LYS A 241 1.24 15.95 -9.33
C LYS A 241 0.71 16.81 -8.19
N PHE A 242 1.59 17.50 -7.52
CA PHE A 242 1.22 18.49 -6.52
C PHE A 242 1.96 19.81 -6.76
N GLY A 243 1.20 20.94 -6.71
CA GLY A 243 1.72 22.24 -7.16
C GLY A 243 2.06 22.22 -8.66
N ASP A 244 2.98 23.09 -9.06
CA ASP A 244 3.32 23.27 -10.48
C ASP A 244 4.36 22.24 -10.97
N THR A 245 5.25 21.78 -10.09
CA THR A 245 6.40 20.92 -10.46
C THR A 245 6.59 19.72 -9.55
N GLY A 246 5.79 19.61 -8.47
CA GLY A 246 5.94 18.52 -7.49
C GLY A 246 5.47 17.16 -8.05
N ARG A 247 6.26 16.12 -7.77
CA ARG A 247 5.96 14.72 -8.11
C ARG A 247 6.52 13.80 -7.05
N PHE A 248 5.97 12.59 -6.97
CA PHE A 248 6.51 11.53 -6.14
C PHE A 248 7.54 10.70 -6.92
N GLU A 249 8.61 10.33 -6.24
CA GLU A 249 9.53 9.29 -6.66
C GLU A 249 9.57 8.25 -5.54
N VAL A 250 9.36 6.98 -5.89
CA VAL A 250 9.39 5.87 -4.94
C VAL A 250 10.69 5.11 -5.17
N LEU A 251 11.47 4.96 -4.11
CA LEU A 251 12.74 4.24 -4.14
C LEU A 251 12.59 2.90 -3.40
N GLY A 252 13.15 1.86 -3.97
CA GLY A 252 13.36 0.60 -3.27
C GLY A 252 14.40 0.76 -2.15
N LEU A 253 14.44 -0.19 -1.23
CA LEU A 253 15.46 -0.22 -0.16
C LEU A 253 16.89 -0.35 -0.69
N ASP A 254 17.04 -0.80 -1.93
CA ASP A 254 18.30 -0.85 -2.70
C ASP A 254 18.65 0.48 -3.37
N GLY A 255 17.80 1.51 -3.23
CA GLY A 255 17.97 2.83 -3.81
C GLY A 255 17.59 2.94 -5.29
N GLN A 256 17.03 1.90 -5.90
CA GLN A 256 16.52 1.96 -7.27
C GLN A 256 15.14 2.63 -7.31
N ILE A 257 14.87 3.37 -8.38
CA ILE A 257 13.54 3.96 -8.62
C ILE A 257 12.59 2.84 -9.06
N LEU A 258 11.55 2.64 -8.26
CA LEU A 258 10.51 1.66 -8.52
C LEU A 258 9.48 2.17 -9.51
#